data_b149f19f85dbbb68843cf3e58344dc3e
#
_entry.id   b149f19f85dbbb68843cf3e58344dc3e
#
_cell.length_a   1.000
_cell.length_b   1.000
_cell.length_c   1.000
_cell.angle_alpha   90.00
_cell.angle_beta   90.00
_cell.angle_gamma   90.00
#
_symmetry.space_group_name_H-M   'P 1'
#
loop_
_entity.id
_entity.type
_entity.pdbx_description
1 polymer ?
#
loop_
_entity_poly.entity_id
_entity_poly.type
_entity_poly.pdbx_seq_one_letter_code
_entity_poly.pdbx_strand_id
1 'polypeptide(L)'
;MFDKSTLPRHNEEQEQALRAALVELGEMPEAKARQHVRALDVEHGPRRGWVWTKLGKARMATVLQHLAALADATEAPVGGSHLDGVASWYASAGLKADGAALNALALADHADGAAINAAVRALYLPWLQRAAERLREIVQTRGYPKPQGVPVEDGTCLLFADGLRWDVSAALAERLLAAGKRVAHDGRWVAFPPVTSTSKPDISAIRD
;
A
#
# COMPACT_ATOMS: atom_id res chain seq x y z
N MET A 1 -1.80 36.08 23.03
CA MET A 1 -2.46 35.59 21.81
C MET A 1 -2.57 34.09 21.95
N PHE A 2 -3.77 33.53 21.96
CA PHE A 2 -3.93 32.06 22.06
C PHE A 2 -3.42 31.39 20.79
N ASP A 3 -2.62 30.35 20.93
CA ASP A 3 -2.19 29.54 19.79
C ASP A 3 -3.36 28.75 19.24
N LYS A 4 -3.73 28.99 17.99
CA LYS A 4 -4.85 28.31 17.31
C LYS A 4 -4.69 26.79 17.31
N SER A 5 -3.45 26.27 17.33
CA SER A 5 -3.15 24.84 17.39
C SER A 5 -3.68 24.15 18.65
N THR A 6 -3.98 24.91 19.71
CA THR A 6 -4.51 24.39 20.98
C THR A 6 -6.03 24.47 21.09
N LEU A 7 -6.74 25.12 20.14
CA LEU A 7 -8.16 25.30 20.18
C LEU A 7 -8.93 24.08 19.64
N PRO A 8 -9.81 23.43 20.43
CA PRO A 8 -10.57 22.24 19.99
C PRO A 8 -11.40 22.52 18.73
N ARG A 9 -12.11 23.64 18.73
CA ARG A 9 -12.98 24.04 17.61
C ARG A 9 -12.18 24.20 16.32
N HIS A 10 -11.01 24.84 16.40
CA HIS A 10 -10.16 25.02 15.22
C HIS A 10 -9.67 23.66 14.66
N ASN A 11 -9.29 22.73 15.54
CA ASN A 11 -8.93 21.37 15.11
C ASN A 11 -10.09 20.68 14.40
N GLU A 12 -11.31 20.74 14.94
CA GLU A 12 -12.48 20.13 14.35
C GLU A 12 -12.83 20.72 12.97
N GLU A 13 -12.78 22.05 12.84
CA GLU A 13 -12.96 22.74 11.56
C GLU A 13 -11.95 22.27 10.52
N GLN A 14 -10.69 22.06 10.91
CA GLN A 14 -9.64 21.55 10.03
C GLN A 14 -9.84 20.07 9.65
N GLU A 15 -10.30 19.23 10.56
CA GLU A 15 -10.66 17.83 10.26
C GLU A 15 -11.80 17.75 9.25
N GLN A 16 -12.85 18.57 9.42
CA GLN A 16 -14.00 18.64 8.51
C GLN A 16 -13.59 19.16 7.13
N ALA A 17 -12.80 20.22 7.07
CA ALA A 17 -12.31 20.80 5.82
C ALA A 17 -11.46 19.77 5.04
N LEU A 18 -10.54 19.08 5.72
CA LEU A 18 -9.70 18.05 5.08
C LEU A 18 -10.57 16.86 4.60
N ARG A 19 -11.54 16.41 5.38
CA ARG A 19 -12.49 15.36 4.99
C ARG A 19 -13.24 15.74 3.70
N ALA A 20 -13.76 16.97 3.62
CA ALA A 20 -14.45 17.45 2.43
C ALA A 20 -13.53 17.49 1.21
N ALA A 21 -12.32 18.02 1.36
CA ALA A 21 -11.34 18.08 0.27
C ALA A 21 -10.94 16.69 -0.24
N LEU A 22 -10.84 15.68 0.63
CA LEU A 22 -10.53 14.31 0.21
C LEU A 22 -11.68 13.64 -0.54
N VAL A 23 -12.93 13.96 -0.24
CA VAL A 23 -14.09 13.46 -1.02
C VAL A 23 -14.03 13.98 -2.45
N GLU A 24 -13.68 15.25 -2.65
CA GLU A 24 -13.59 15.89 -3.97
C GLU A 24 -12.54 15.21 -4.87
N LEU A 25 -11.54 14.54 -4.31
CA LEU A 25 -10.54 13.81 -5.11
C LEU A 25 -11.15 12.74 -6.00
N GLY A 26 -12.28 12.16 -5.58
CA GLY A 26 -12.95 11.10 -6.35
C GLY A 26 -13.39 11.53 -7.76
N GLU A 27 -13.61 12.82 -7.95
CA GLU A 27 -14.03 13.42 -9.24
C GLU A 27 -12.84 14.00 -10.03
N MET A 28 -11.62 13.93 -9.50
CA MET A 28 -10.44 14.51 -10.14
C MET A 28 -9.70 13.52 -11.01
N PRO A 29 -9.12 13.96 -12.15
CA PRO A 29 -8.11 13.18 -12.85
C PRO A 29 -6.92 12.87 -11.94
N GLU A 30 -6.35 11.68 -12.08
CA GLU A 30 -5.27 11.14 -11.23
C GLU A 30 -4.12 12.13 -10.96
N ALA A 31 -3.62 12.79 -12.02
CA ALA A 31 -2.52 13.76 -11.88
C ALA A 31 -2.89 14.97 -11.02
N LYS A 32 -4.14 15.45 -11.15
CA LYS A 32 -4.66 16.55 -10.32
C LYS A 32 -4.88 16.09 -8.88
N ALA A 33 -5.41 14.89 -8.68
CA ALA A 33 -5.60 14.30 -7.36
C ALA A 33 -4.27 14.19 -6.61
N ARG A 34 -3.18 13.70 -7.27
CA ARG A 34 -1.83 13.66 -6.68
C ARG A 34 -1.34 15.05 -6.27
N GLN A 35 -1.46 16.02 -7.15
CA GLN A 35 -1.04 17.39 -6.86
C GLN A 35 -1.82 17.97 -5.68
N HIS A 36 -3.13 17.73 -5.65
CA HIS A 36 -4.00 18.25 -4.60
C HIS A 36 -3.69 17.61 -3.24
N VAL A 37 -3.48 16.31 -3.17
CA VAL A 37 -3.07 15.62 -1.93
C VAL A 37 -1.75 16.15 -1.39
N ARG A 38 -0.75 16.41 -2.25
CA ARG A 38 0.52 17.02 -1.83
C ARG A 38 0.31 18.43 -1.28
N ALA A 39 -0.54 19.24 -1.90
CA ALA A 39 -0.87 20.57 -1.42
C ALA A 39 -1.55 20.52 -0.04
N LEU A 40 -2.51 19.61 0.14
CA LEU A 40 -3.14 19.37 1.44
C LEU A 40 -2.13 18.91 2.49
N ASP A 41 -1.16 18.07 2.12
CA ASP A 41 -0.12 17.60 3.06
C ASP A 41 0.82 18.73 3.49
N VAL A 42 1.14 19.66 2.61
CA VAL A 42 1.88 20.89 2.97
C VAL A 42 1.07 21.74 3.95
N GLU A 43 -0.23 21.91 3.73
CA GLU A 43 -1.11 22.73 4.57
C GLU A 43 -1.39 22.07 5.93
N HIS A 44 -1.81 20.82 5.94
CA HIS A 44 -2.27 20.13 7.13
C HIS A 44 -1.19 19.29 7.84
N GLY A 45 -0.05 19.06 7.19
CA GLY A 45 1.07 18.28 7.74
C GLY A 45 1.58 18.76 9.09
N PRO A 46 1.71 20.06 9.35
CA PRO A 46 2.11 20.60 10.65
C PRO A 46 1.19 20.17 11.80
N ARG A 47 -0.09 19.85 11.52
CA ARG A 47 -1.07 19.40 12.52
C ARG A 47 -0.69 18.06 13.17
N ARG A 48 0.16 17.26 12.51
CA ARG A 48 0.70 16.01 13.09
C ARG A 48 1.53 16.26 14.36
N GLY A 49 2.06 17.46 14.55
CA GLY A 49 2.73 17.89 15.77
C GLY A 49 1.82 18.46 16.85
N TRP A 50 0.54 18.66 16.58
CA TRP A 50 -0.39 19.23 17.54
C TRP A 50 -0.75 18.25 18.66
N VAL A 51 -1.19 18.79 19.80
CA VAL A 51 -1.69 17.99 20.93
C VAL A 51 -2.84 17.08 20.51
N TRP A 52 -3.66 17.51 19.56
CA TRP A 52 -4.83 16.77 19.06
C TRP A 52 -4.46 15.45 18.39
N THR A 53 -3.32 15.38 17.73
CA THR A 53 -2.81 14.12 17.16
C THR A 53 -2.46 13.12 18.27
N LYS A 54 -1.80 13.58 19.33
CA LYS A 54 -1.49 12.74 20.52
C LYS A 54 -2.75 12.24 21.23
N LEU A 55 -3.82 13.01 21.15
CA LEU A 55 -5.14 12.66 21.72
C LEU A 55 -6.03 11.85 20.75
N GLY A 56 -5.52 11.50 19.54
CA GLY A 56 -6.28 10.80 18.51
C GLY A 56 -7.42 11.64 17.88
N LYS A 57 -7.36 12.98 18.01
CA LYS A 57 -8.38 13.93 17.53
C LYS A 57 -8.01 14.66 16.24
N ALA A 58 -6.82 14.40 15.68
CA ALA A 58 -6.37 14.94 14.38
C ALA A 58 -5.99 13.78 13.45
N ARG A 59 -6.92 12.81 13.31
CA ARG A 59 -6.68 11.57 12.57
C ARG A 59 -6.46 11.79 11.10
N MET A 60 -7.25 12.68 10.47
CA MET A 60 -7.15 12.96 9.05
C MET A 60 -5.77 13.52 8.65
N ALA A 61 -5.14 14.32 9.52
CA ALA A 61 -3.76 14.78 9.29
C ALA A 61 -2.74 13.61 9.28
N THR A 62 -3.00 12.54 10.03
CA THR A 62 -2.17 11.31 10.01
C THR A 62 -2.45 10.47 8.76
N VAL A 63 -3.72 10.30 8.39
CA VAL A 63 -4.12 9.61 7.15
C VAL A 63 -3.50 10.28 5.94
N LEU A 64 -3.51 11.61 5.90
CA LEU A 64 -2.98 12.41 4.80
C LEU A 64 -1.51 12.12 4.51
N GLN A 65 -0.70 11.81 5.52
CA GLN A 65 0.70 11.37 5.33
C GLN A 65 0.79 10.12 4.46
N HIS A 66 -0.09 9.16 4.68
CA HIS A 66 -0.14 7.92 3.88
C HIS A 66 -0.69 8.17 2.49
N LEU A 67 -1.67 9.08 2.34
CA LEU A 67 -2.18 9.48 1.02
C LEU A 67 -1.13 10.25 0.21
N ALA A 68 -0.30 11.10 0.84
CA ALA A 68 0.81 11.77 0.19
C ALA A 68 1.87 10.75 -0.26
N ALA A 69 2.23 9.79 0.59
CA ALA A 69 3.11 8.69 0.22
C ALA A 69 2.54 7.83 -0.93
N LEU A 70 1.22 7.62 -0.95
CA LEU A 70 0.54 6.94 -2.05
C LEU A 70 0.62 7.76 -3.34
N ALA A 71 0.40 9.07 -3.28
CA ALA A 71 0.51 9.97 -4.43
C ALA A 71 1.93 9.93 -5.04
N ASP A 72 2.96 9.85 -4.20
CA ASP A 72 4.36 9.74 -4.66
C ASP A 72 4.64 8.36 -5.25
N ALA A 73 4.20 7.29 -4.59
CA ALA A 73 4.45 5.92 -5.05
C ALA A 73 3.73 5.59 -6.38
N THR A 74 2.58 6.21 -6.64
CA THR A 74 1.77 5.98 -7.85
C THR A 74 2.14 6.89 -9.03
N GLU A 75 3.05 7.85 -8.84
CA GLU A 75 3.49 8.76 -9.91
C GLU A 75 4.43 8.08 -10.89
N ALA A 76 5.33 7.25 -10.40
CA ALA A 76 6.28 6.55 -11.24
C ALA A 76 5.58 5.54 -12.17
N PRO A 77 6.05 5.43 -13.44
CA PRO A 77 5.50 4.43 -14.35
C PRO A 77 5.74 3.02 -13.83
N VAL A 78 4.85 2.11 -14.19
CA VAL A 78 5.02 0.69 -13.90
C VAL A 78 6.25 0.17 -14.64
N GLY A 79 7.21 -0.37 -13.89
CA GLY A 79 8.49 -0.84 -14.43
C GLY A 79 8.44 -2.28 -14.94
N GLY A 80 9.52 -2.65 -15.65
CA GLY A 80 9.74 -4.01 -16.13
C GLY A 80 9.26 -4.25 -17.57
N SER A 81 10.14 -4.89 -18.36
CA SER A 81 9.85 -5.33 -19.74
C SER A 81 9.64 -6.85 -19.85
N HIS A 82 9.85 -7.57 -18.76
CA HIS A 82 9.66 -9.02 -18.61
C HIS A 82 9.23 -9.32 -17.17
N LEU A 83 8.78 -10.53 -16.90
CA LEU A 83 8.17 -10.91 -15.61
C LEU A 83 9.09 -10.63 -14.40
N ASP A 84 10.36 -11.04 -14.46
CA ASP A 84 11.31 -10.79 -13.37
C ASP A 84 11.58 -9.30 -13.18
N GLY A 85 11.55 -8.52 -14.26
CA GLY A 85 11.66 -7.06 -14.19
C GLY A 85 10.45 -6.43 -13.48
N VAL A 86 9.23 -6.92 -13.75
CA VAL A 86 8.03 -6.49 -13.04
C VAL A 86 8.08 -6.91 -11.58
N ALA A 87 8.52 -8.13 -11.28
CA ALA A 87 8.66 -8.61 -9.90
C ALA A 87 9.68 -7.76 -9.12
N SER A 88 10.84 -7.47 -9.71
CA SER A 88 11.86 -6.62 -9.09
C SER A 88 11.39 -5.18 -8.88
N TRP A 89 10.69 -4.62 -9.87
CA TRP A 89 10.06 -3.30 -9.74
C TRP A 89 9.02 -3.30 -8.63
N TYR A 90 8.14 -4.29 -8.57
CA TYR A 90 7.13 -4.38 -7.53
C TYR A 90 7.78 -4.50 -6.14
N ALA A 91 8.77 -5.37 -5.97
CA ALA A 91 9.47 -5.56 -4.70
C ALA A 91 10.23 -4.32 -4.20
N SER A 92 10.59 -3.40 -5.09
CA SER A 92 11.34 -2.17 -4.73
C SER A 92 10.48 -0.91 -4.67
N ALA A 93 9.50 -0.78 -5.54
CA ALA A 93 8.68 0.42 -5.72
C ALA A 93 7.18 0.17 -5.56
N GLY A 94 6.63 -0.87 -6.21
CA GLY A 94 5.20 -1.14 -6.22
C GLY A 94 4.62 -1.42 -4.84
N LEU A 95 5.36 -2.15 -4.00
CA LEU A 95 4.95 -2.45 -2.62
C LEU A 95 4.71 -1.19 -1.76
N LYS A 96 5.35 -0.06 -2.10
CA LYS A 96 5.16 1.21 -1.39
C LYS A 96 3.77 1.78 -1.62
N ALA A 97 3.25 1.64 -2.85
CA ALA A 97 1.87 2.05 -3.16
C ALA A 97 0.86 1.20 -2.39
N ASP A 98 1.05 -0.12 -2.38
CA ASP A 98 0.20 -1.05 -1.64
C ASP A 98 0.23 -0.77 -0.13
N GLY A 99 1.41 -0.61 0.45
CA GLY A 99 1.59 -0.31 1.86
C GLY A 99 0.98 1.04 2.25
N ALA A 100 1.17 2.07 1.43
CA ALA A 100 0.59 3.39 1.68
C ALA A 100 -0.94 3.37 1.63
N ALA A 101 -1.53 2.68 0.63
CA ALA A 101 -2.98 2.51 0.54
C ALA A 101 -3.54 1.75 1.76
N LEU A 102 -2.89 0.64 2.15
CA LEU A 102 -3.29 -0.15 3.30
C LEU A 102 -3.22 0.65 4.60
N ASN A 103 -2.14 1.40 4.82
CA ASN A 103 -1.97 2.22 6.02
C ASN A 103 -3.00 3.35 6.09
N ALA A 104 -3.34 3.98 4.96
CA ALA A 104 -4.41 4.99 4.92
C ALA A 104 -5.76 4.38 5.29
N LEU A 105 -6.10 3.21 4.72
CA LEU A 105 -7.36 2.51 4.99
C LEU A 105 -7.44 1.97 6.43
N ALA A 106 -6.32 1.52 7.00
CA ALA A 106 -6.29 1.00 8.37
C ALA A 106 -6.59 2.06 9.45
N LEU A 107 -6.42 3.33 9.12
CA LEU A 107 -6.77 4.46 10.00
C LEU A 107 -8.21 4.96 9.82
N ALA A 108 -8.94 4.43 8.83
CA ALA A 108 -10.32 4.82 8.56
C ALA A 108 -11.25 4.38 9.71
N ASP A 109 -12.06 5.30 10.18
CA ASP A 109 -13.25 4.96 10.98
C ASP A 109 -14.52 5.16 10.16
N HIS A 110 -15.68 4.99 10.80
CA HIS A 110 -16.96 5.09 10.10
C HIS A 110 -17.19 6.50 9.49
N ALA A 111 -16.75 7.55 10.19
CA ALA A 111 -16.96 8.94 9.73
C ALA A 111 -16.02 9.32 8.59
N ASP A 112 -14.80 8.79 8.59
CA ASP A 112 -13.73 9.14 7.67
C ASP A 112 -13.68 8.22 6.43
N GLY A 113 -14.31 7.04 6.50
CA GLY A 113 -14.20 5.98 5.51
C GLY A 113 -14.54 6.42 4.07
N ALA A 114 -15.57 7.22 3.88
CA ALA A 114 -15.96 7.70 2.55
C ALA A 114 -14.87 8.59 1.92
N ALA A 115 -14.32 9.54 2.69
CA ALA A 115 -13.28 10.47 2.25
C ALA A 115 -11.98 9.73 1.92
N ILE A 116 -11.55 8.82 2.81
CA ILE A 116 -10.34 8.03 2.61
C ILE A 116 -10.47 7.12 1.40
N ASN A 117 -11.61 6.45 1.24
CA ASN A 117 -11.87 5.59 0.07
C ASN A 117 -11.87 6.39 -1.23
N ALA A 118 -12.47 7.59 -1.28
CA ALA A 118 -12.46 8.45 -2.46
C ALA A 118 -11.02 8.80 -2.86
N ALA A 119 -10.20 9.23 -1.91
CA ALA A 119 -8.79 9.57 -2.12
C ALA A 119 -7.96 8.36 -2.58
N VAL A 120 -8.09 7.22 -1.89
CA VAL A 120 -7.38 5.99 -2.26
C VAL A 120 -7.77 5.56 -3.67
N ARG A 121 -9.06 5.54 -4.02
CA ARG A 121 -9.51 5.18 -5.37
C ARG A 121 -8.97 6.11 -6.44
N ALA A 122 -8.95 7.42 -6.19
CA ALA A 122 -8.46 8.40 -7.15
C ALA A 122 -6.95 8.23 -7.43
N LEU A 123 -6.16 7.86 -6.44
CA LEU A 123 -4.71 7.73 -6.54
C LEU A 123 -4.26 6.32 -6.93
N TYR A 124 -4.88 5.30 -6.33
CA TYR A 124 -4.40 3.92 -6.42
C TYR A 124 -4.99 3.12 -7.57
N LEU A 125 -6.30 3.29 -7.85
CA LEU A 125 -6.98 2.46 -8.86
C LEU A 125 -6.40 2.62 -10.27
N PRO A 126 -6.12 3.84 -10.79
CA PRO A 126 -5.51 4.00 -12.11
C PRO A 126 -4.11 3.39 -12.20
N TRP A 127 -3.33 3.48 -11.12
CA TRP A 127 -2.02 2.86 -11.04
C TRP A 127 -2.11 1.33 -11.05
N LEU A 128 -3.03 0.75 -10.28
CA LEU A 128 -3.28 -0.68 -10.23
C LEU A 128 -3.72 -1.23 -11.58
N GLN A 129 -4.57 -0.50 -12.29
CA GLN A 129 -5.00 -0.85 -13.65
C GLN A 129 -3.82 -0.90 -14.61
N ARG A 130 -2.95 0.12 -14.60
CA ARG A 130 -1.72 0.12 -15.43
C ARG A 130 -0.78 -1.04 -15.08
N ALA A 131 -0.64 -1.37 -13.79
CA ALA A 131 0.17 -2.49 -13.35
C ALA A 131 -0.39 -3.84 -13.86
N ALA A 132 -1.70 -4.02 -13.75
CA ALA A 132 -2.39 -5.22 -14.24
C ALA A 132 -2.31 -5.34 -15.78
N GLU A 133 -2.51 -4.24 -16.50
CA GLU A 133 -2.37 -4.20 -17.96
C GLU A 133 -0.96 -4.57 -18.40
N ARG A 134 0.05 -3.99 -17.74
CA ARG A 134 1.45 -4.29 -18.04
C ARG A 134 1.79 -5.77 -17.82
N LEU A 135 1.35 -6.34 -16.70
CA LEU A 135 1.55 -7.77 -16.43
C LEU A 135 0.85 -8.63 -17.49
N ARG A 136 -0.39 -8.28 -17.86
CA ARG A 136 -1.16 -8.99 -18.89
C ARG A 136 -0.45 -8.99 -20.24
N GLU A 137 0.06 -7.84 -20.70
CA GLU A 137 0.81 -7.72 -21.96
C GLU A 137 2.04 -8.63 -21.99
N ILE A 138 2.80 -8.66 -20.89
CA ILE A 138 3.99 -9.49 -20.78
C ILE A 138 3.62 -10.96 -20.81
N VAL A 139 2.60 -11.37 -20.05
CA VAL A 139 2.14 -12.77 -20.03
C VAL A 139 1.61 -13.22 -21.39
N GLN A 140 0.88 -12.37 -22.10
CA GLN A 140 0.37 -12.68 -23.43
C GLN A 140 1.49 -12.84 -24.49
N THR A 141 2.55 -12.06 -24.36
CA THR A 141 3.65 -12.08 -25.37
C THR A 141 4.75 -13.08 -25.04
N ARG A 142 5.02 -13.34 -23.79
CA ARG A 142 6.18 -14.16 -23.34
C ARG A 142 5.79 -15.43 -22.58
N GLY A 143 4.50 -15.64 -22.31
CA GLY A 143 4.00 -16.71 -21.45
C GLY A 143 4.19 -16.43 -19.97
N TYR A 144 3.77 -17.38 -19.15
CA TYR A 144 3.91 -17.37 -17.71
C TYR A 144 4.84 -18.49 -17.24
N PRO A 145 5.76 -18.28 -16.29
CA PRO A 145 6.69 -19.27 -15.84
C PRO A 145 5.97 -20.44 -15.13
N LYS A 146 6.57 -21.61 -15.21
CA LYS A 146 6.08 -22.74 -14.42
C LYS A 146 6.39 -22.52 -12.94
N PRO A 147 5.47 -22.84 -12.04
CA PRO A 147 5.70 -22.75 -10.60
C PRO A 147 6.89 -23.61 -10.16
N GLN A 148 7.66 -23.08 -9.23
CA GLN A 148 8.76 -23.80 -8.60
C GLN A 148 8.37 -24.15 -7.16
N GLY A 149 8.39 -25.43 -6.81
CA GLY A 149 8.09 -25.88 -5.46
C GLY A 149 9.09 -25.35 -4.42
N VAL A 150 8.68 -25.36 -3.18
CA VAL A 150 9.52 -24.97 -2.05
C VAL A 150 10.30 -26.20 -1.56
N PRO A 151 11.64 -26.23 -1.65
CA PRO A 151 12.42 -27.29 -1.04
C PRO A 151 12.31 -27.18 0.48
N VAL A 152 12.16 -28.33 1.14
CA VAL A 152 12.15 -28.42 2.60
C VAL A 152 13.35 -29.26 3.02
N GLU A 153 14.19 -28.68 3.86
CA GLU A 153 15.36 -29.34 4.42
C GLU A 153 15.00 -29.97 5.77
N ASP A 154 15.72 -31.04 6.14
CA ASP A 154 15.56 -31.68 7.45
C ASP A 154 15.81 -30.67 8.58
N GLY A 155 14.98 -30.71 9.62
CA GLY A 155 15.06 -29.80 10.74
C GLY A 155 14.39 -28.43 10.49
N THR A 156 13.73 -28.25 9.34
CA THR A 156 12.97 -27.05 9.02
C THR A 156 11.54 -27.16 9.52
N CYS A 157 11.05 -26.08 10.15
CA CYS A 157 9.63 -25.89 10.44
C CYS A 157 9.00 -25.02 9.35
N LEU A 158 8.04 -25.57 8.61
CA LEU A 158 7.31 -24.85 7.57
C LEU A 158 6.04 -24.23 8.15
N LEU A 159 5.99 -22.90 8.20
CA LEU A 159 4.79 -22.16 8.54
C LEU A 159 4.14 -21.60 7.27
N PHE A 160 2.95 -22.10 6.93
CA PHE A 160 2.16 -21.61 5.80
C PHE A 160 1.19 -20.52 6.24
N ALA A 161 1.38 -19.31 5.74
CA ALA A 161 0.49 -18.16 5.96
C ALA A 161 -0.28 -17.86 4.68
N ASP A 162 -1.54 -18.32 4.60
CA ASP A 162 -2.41 -18.07 3.45
C ASP A 162 -2.77 -16.59 3.33
N GLY A 163 -2.74 -16.05 2.11
CA GLY A 163 -3.10 -14.66 1.83
C GLY A 163 -2.12 -13.61 2.35
N LEU A 164 -0.93 -13.99 2.79
CA LEU A 164 0.10 -13.04 3.21
C LEU A 164 0.59 -12.21 2.01
N ARG A 165 0.23 -10.95 1.98
CA ARG A 165 0.63 -10.02 0.92
C ARG A 165 2.14 -9.74 0.98
N TRP A 166 2.74 -9.46 -0.17
CA TRP A 166 4.17 -9.17 -0.27
C TRP A 166 4.61 -7.96 0.55
N ASP A 167 3.84 -6.88 0.55
CA ASP A 167 4.12 -5.66 1.34
C ASP A 167 4.07 -5.94 2.85
N VAL A 168 3.12 -6.75 3.31
CA VAL A 168 3.02 -7.16 4.72
C VAL A 168 4.17 -8.11 5.08
N SER A 169 4.53 -9.04 4.19
CA SER A 169 5.67 -9.93 4.34
C SER A 169 7.00 -9.17 4.43
N ALA A 170 7.19 -8.15 3.58
CA ALA A 170 8.36 -7.27 3.62
C ALA A 170 8.46 -6.52 4.96
N ALA A 171 7.36 -5.94 5.44
CA ALA A 171 7.32 -5.29 6.74
C ALA A 171 7.59 -6.24 7.92
N LEU A 172 7.13 -7.51 7.82
CA LEU A 172 7.47 -8.54 8.78
C LEU A 172 8.96 -8.87 8.77
N ALA A 173 9.57 -9.02 7.58
CA ALA A 173 10.99 -9.27 7.43
C ALA A 173 11.84 -8.15 8.07
N GLU A 174 11.49 -6.89 7.85
CA GLU A 174 12.15 -5.74 8.49
C GLU A 174 12.07 -5.78 10.01
N ARG A 175 10.90 -6.11 10.57
CA ARG A 175 10.72 -6.25 12.03
C ARG A 175 11.55 -7.38 12.63
N LEU A 176 11.63 -8.52 11.93
CA LEU A 176 12.46 -9.66 12.37
C LEU A 176 13.95 -9.32 12.33
N LEU A 177 14.41 -8.61 11.27
CA LEU A 177 15.79 -8.12 11.18
C LEU A 177 16.11 -7.14 12.33
N ALA A 178 15.20 -6.19 12.61
CA ALA A 178 15.34 -5.26 13.74
C ALA A 178 15.36 -5.97 15.10
N ALA A 179 14.71 -7.14 15.22
CA ALA A 179 14.76 -8.02 16.40
C ALA A 179 16.00 -8.95 16.41
N GLY A 180 17.01 -8.72 15.57
CA GLY A 180 18.25 -9.47 15.53
C GLY A 180 18.12 -10.87 14.90
N LYS A 181 17.06 -11.15 14.16
CA LYS A 181 16.90 -12.42 13.43
C LYS A 181 17.56 -12.35 12.06
N ARG A 182 18.05 -13.46 11.57
CA ARG A 182 18.49 -13.59 10.18
C ARG A 182 17.27 -13.91 9.33
N VAL A 183 17.05 -13.16 8.25
CA VAL A 183 15.90 -13.29 7.38
C VAL A 183 16.40 -13.29 5.93
N ALA A 184 15.96 -14.27 5.14
CA ALA A 184 15.95 -14.21 3.69
C ALA A 184 14.51 -13.95 3.26
N HIS A 185 14.30 -13.00 2.33
CA HIS A 185 12.99 -12.63 1.83
C HIS A 185 13.02 -12.65 0.31
N ASP A 186 12.55 -13.78 -0.26
CA ASP A 186 12.57 -14.05 -1.70
C ASP A 186 11.15 -14.22 -2.23
N GLY A 187 10.96 -13.82 -3.49
CA GLY A 187 9.71 -14.01 -4.23
C GLY A 187 9.82 -15.18 -5.21
N ARG A 188 8.70 -15.88 -5.41
CA ARG A 188 8.58 -16.93 -6.42
C ARG A 188 7.29 -16.76 -7.21
N TRP A 189 7.34 -17.13 -8.49
CA TRP A 189 6.14 -17.22 -9.30
C TRP A 189 5.34 -18.46 -8.90
N VAL A 190 4.05 -18.24 -8.64
CA VAL A 190 3.07 -19.31 -8.34
C VAL A 190 2.16 -19.52 -9.56
N ALA A 191 1.25 -20.50 -9.50
CA ALA A 191 0.31 -20.75 -10.59
C ALA A 191 -0.51 -19.49 -10.95
N PHE A 192 -0.88 -19.40 -12.21
CA PHE A 192 -1.75 -18.35 -12.71
C PHE A 192 -3.07 -18.97 -13.24
N PRO A 193 -4.23 -18.53 -12.77
CA PRO A 193 -4.51 -17.45 -11.82
C PRO A 193 -4.08 -17.79 -10.38
N PRO A 194 -3.65 -16.81 -9.58
CA PRO A 194 -3.12 -17.02 -8.24
C PRO A 194 -4.26 -17.17 -7.20
N VAL A 195 -5.07 -18.20 -7.37
CA VAL A 195 -6.14 -18.55 -6.44
C VAL A 195 -5.70 -19.73 -5.56
N THR A 196 -6.32 -19.87 -4.40
CA THR A 196 -5.95 -20.88 -3.40
C THR A 196 -5.84 -22.31 -3.98
N SER A 197 -6.78 -22.72 -4.82
CA SER A 197 -6.82 -24.05 -5.41
C SER A 197 -5.69 -24.33 -6.40
N THR A 198 -5.14 -23.32 -7.06
CA THR A 198 -4.03 -23.47 -8.00
C THR A 198 -2.67 -23.21 -7.36
N SER A 199 -2.59 -22.28 -6.40
CA SER A 199 -1.34 -21.83 -5.81
C SER A 199 -0.87 -22.70 -4.65
N LYS A 200 -1.78 -23.22 -3.82
CA LYS A 200 -1.39 -24.05 -2.66
C LYS A 200 -0.63 -25.32 -3.02
N PRO A 201 -1.05 -26.11 -4.02
CA PRO A 201 -0.29 -27.30 -4.43
C PRO A 201 1.14 -26.97 -4.87
N ASP A 202 1.34 -25.83 -5.53
CA ASP A 202 2.64 -25.46 -6.08
C ASP A 202 3.67 -25.03 -5.02
N ILE A 203 3.19 -24.51 -3.87
CA ILE A 203 4.04 -24.03 -2.77
C ILE A 203 4.01 -24.97 -1.56
N SER A 204 3.19 -26.02 -1.60
CA SER A 204 3.17 -27.05 -0.55
C SER A 204 4.44 -27.88 -0.59
N ALA A 205 4.95 -28.20 0.60
CA ALA A 205 6.02 -29.20 0.75
C ALA A 205 5.51 -30.64 0.52
N ILE A 206 4.21 -30.83 0.62
CA ILE A 206 3.55 -32.12 0.41
C ILE A 206 3.09 -32.10 -1.06
N ARG A 207 3.84 -32.77 -1.91
CA ARG A 207 3.43 -33.13 -3.27
C ARG A 207 3.01 -34.60 -3.23
N ASP A 208 1.78 -34.85 -3.64
CA ASP A 208 1.31 -36.16 -4.02
C ASP A 208 2.00 -36.64 -5.31
#